data_07cc8ad9a0741964031f37ffdc4fd6d9
#
_entry.id   07cc8ad9a0741964031f37ffdc4fd6d9
#
_cell.length_a   1.000
_cell.length_b   1.000
_cell.length_c   1.000
_cell.angle_alpha   90.00
_cell.angle_beta   90.00
_cell.angle_gamma   90.00
#
_symmetry.space_group_name_H-M   'P 1'
#
loop_
_entity.id
_entity.type
_entity.pdbx_description
1 polymer ?
#
loop_
_entity_poly.entity_id
_entity_poly.type
_entity_poly.pdbx_seq_one_letter_code
_entity_poly.pdbx_strand_id
1 'polypeptide(L)'
;MSVLSDFRERYLVRFWSPLPALVALGVASAYYFAITGTFWAVTGEFTRWGGHIISWFGYTPQEWSYFKLIGLAGTPFDRIDGVMIIGMLLGALCAALWANNVSLRWPTSRRRLLQGLIGGIIAGFGARLAMGCNLAAFFTGIPMFSLHAWAFMLATVGGAWVGVKICLLPWLRTPLKVGSQASSLFGDVEGTRRRASLQARLGTGVAVLAIAFAAWRFDTSLVLGMAVLFGLLFGGLIERAQICFTSAARDLWTTGRTRAAYGILLGMAVACVGTFGAIALGASPKIFWMGPNAILGGVLFGIGIVVAGGCETGWMYRAMEGQVHFWVVGVGNVIGGTLVAVYWDQLGTSLALPYP
;
A
#
# COMPACT_ATOMS: atom_id res chain seq x y z
N MET A 1 -8.35 5.71 -36.88
CA MET A 1 -7.64 5.25 -35.69
C MET A 1 -7.84 3.76 -35.55
N SER A 2 -6.82 2.95 -35.25
CA SER A 2 -6.99 1.49 -35.16
C SER A 2 -7.71 1.12 -33.88
N VAL A 3 -8.50 0.03 -33.86
CA VAL A 3 -9.19 -0.51 -32.68
C VAL A 3 -8.23 -0.67 -31.50
N LEU A 4 -6.97 -1.02 -31.76
CA LEU A 4 -5.90 -1.13 -30.77
C LEU A 4 -5.51 0.22 -30.14
N SER A 5 -5.54 1.33 -30.91
CA SER A 5 -5.25 2.66 -30.36
C SER A 5 -6.36 3.13 -29.42
N ASP A 6 -7.60 2.88 -29.76
CA ASP A 6 -8.76 3.23 -28.92
C ASP A 6 -8.82 2.37 -27.65
N PHE A 7 -8.54 1.07 -27.75
CA PHE A 7 -8.44 0.19 -26.59
C PHE A 7 -7.35 0.67 -25.63
N ARG A 8 -6.14 0.95 -26.16
CA ARG A 8 -5.03 1.46 -25.35
C ARG A 8 -5.39 2.76 -24.65
N GLU A 9 -5.95 3.73 -25.35
CA GLU A 9 -6.32 5.01 -24.77
C GLU A 9 -7.37 4.86 -23.69
N ARG A 10 -8.41 4.07 -23.93
CA ARG A 10 -9.55 3.92 -23.03
C ARG A 10 -9.21 3.13 -21.78
N TYR A 11 -8.40 2.05 -21.89
CA TYR A 11 -8.16 1.13 -20.78
C TYR A 11 -6.77 1.23 -20.16
N LEU A 12 -5.76 1.67 -20.91
CA LEU A 12 -4.39 1.76 -20.38
C LEU A 12 -3.94 3.18 -20.09
N VAL A 13 -4.44 4.20 -20.82
CA VAL A 13 -3.98 5.59 -20.63
C VAL A 13 -4.90 6.37 -19.70
N ARG A 14 -6.20 6.27 -19.84
CA ARG A 14 -7.15 6.98 -18.97
C ARG A 14 -7.22 6.36 -17.58
N PHE A 15 -7.31 7.20 -16.55
CA PHE A 15 -7.58 6.74 -15.20
C PHE A 15 -8.98 6.15 -15.09
N TRP A 16 -9.08 5.07 -14.32
CA TRP A 16 -10.34 4.37 -14.11
C TRP A 16 -11.16 5.03 -13.00
N SER A 17 -12.46 4.84 -13.04
CA SER A 17 -13.31 5.22 -11.92
C SER A 17 -12.93 4.39 -10.69
N PRO A 18 -12.76 5.02 -9.50
CA PRO A 18 -12.40 4.30 -8.27
C PRO A 18 -13.41 3.22 -7.86
N LEU A 19 -14.70 3.44 -8.11
CA LEU A 19 -15.76 2.55 -7.65
C LEU A 19 -15.66 1.13 -8.24
N PRO A 20 -15.67 0.90 -9.57
CA PRO A 20 -15.54 -0.44 -10.12
C PRO A 20 -14.19 -1.08 -9.80
N ALA A 21 -13.11 -0.29 -9.70
CA ALA A 21 -11.80 -0.81 -9.33
C ALA A 21 -11.77 -1.29 -7.87
N LEU A 22 -12.42 -0.59 -6.94
CA LEU A 22 -12.52 -1.01 -5.54
C LEU A 22 -13.40 -2.26 -5.37
N VAL A 23 -14.47 -2.40 -6.16
CA VAL A 23 -15.25 -3.64 -6.22
C VAL A 23 -14.39 -4.80 -6.74
N ALA A 24 -13.64 -4.58 -7.82
CA ALA A 24 -12.72 -5.60 -8.36
C ALA A 24 -11.64 -5.99 -7.35
N LEU A 25 -11.09 -5.02 -6.58
CA LEU A 25 -10.16 -5.30 -5.48
C LEU A 25 -10.82 -6.10 -4.36
N GLY A 26 -12.08 -5.84 -4.05
CA GLY A 26 -12.86 -6.61 -3.06
C GLY A 26 -13.01 -8.07 -3.48
N VAL A 27 -13.41 -8.31 -4.73
CA VAL A 27 -13.49 -9.66 -5.31
C VAL A 27 -12.12 -10.34 -5.30
N ALA A 28 -11.10 -9.66 -5.83
CA ALA A 28 -9.75 -10.21 -5.93
C ALA A 28 -9.15 -10.53 -4.55
N SER A 29 -9.40 -9.71 -3.52
CA SER A 29 -8.90 -9.96 -2.16
C SER A 29 -9.56 -11.19 -1.53
N ALA A 30 -10.84 -11.46 -1.80
CA ALA A 30 -11.53 -12.66 -1.33
C ALA A 30 -10.96 -13.92 -1.99
N TYR A 31 -10.75 -13.91 -3.32
CA TYR A 31 -10.09 -15.01 -4.01
C TYR A 31 -8.63 -15.20 -3.58
N TYR A 32 -7.90 -14.10 -3.36
CA TYR A 32 -6.54 -14.17 -2.82
C TYR A 32 -6.51 -14.91 -1.50
N PHE A 33 -7.41 -14.58 -0.58
CA PHE A 33 -7.54 -15.27 0.70
C PHE A 33 -7.91 -16.74 0.51
N ALA A 34 -8.91 -17.06 -0.30
CA ALA A 34 -9.37 -18.43 -0.54
C ALA A 34 -8.25 -19.33 -1.11
N ILE A 35 -7.39 -18.81 -1.97
CA ILE A 35 -6.33 -19.55 -2.66
C ILE A 35 -5.05 -19.62 -1.82
N THR A 36 -4.64 -18.51 -1.20
CA THR A 36 -3.35 -18.43 -0.51
C THR A 36 -3.42 -18.68 0.99
N GLY A 37 -4.61 -18.69 1.59
CA GLY A 37 -4.81 -18.80 3.03
C GLY A 37 -4.35 -17.58 3.82
N THR A 38 -3.99 -16.47 3.13
CA THR A 38 -3.59 -15.24 3.79
C THR A 38 -4.37 -14.03 3.24
N PHE A 39 -4.43 -12.95 3.99
CA PHE A 39 -5.12 -11.74 3.58
C PHE A 39 -4.13 -10.74 2.93
N TRP A 40 -4.64 -9.79 2.16
CA TRP A 40 -3.83 -8.79 1.50
C TRP A 40 -3.20 -7.84 2.51
N ALA A 41 -1.91 -8.05 2.81
CA ALA A 41 -1.13 -7.31 3.80
C ALA A 41 0.25 -6.96 3.27
N VAL A 42 0.78 -5.80 3.62
CA VAL A 42 2.08 -5.32 3.14
C VAL A 42 3.04 -4.93 4.27
N THR A 43 2.55 -4.33 5.36
CA THR A 43 3.40 -3.76 6.40
C THR A 43 4.18 -4.81 7.20
N GLY A 44 3.65 -6.04 7.32
CA GLY A 44 4.36 -7.15 7.92
C GLY A 44 5.66 -7.47 7.19
N GLU A 45 5.60 -7.51 5.88
CA GLU A 45 6.78 -7.79 5.07
C GLU A 45 7.77 -6.63 5.06
N PHE A 46 7.30 -5.37 5.08
CA PHE A 46 8.20 -4.22 5.22
C PHE A 46 8.98 -4.26 6.54
N THR A 47 8.36 -4.74 7.62
CA THR A 47 9.07 -4.95 8.89
C THR A 47 10.11 -6.07 8.78
N ARG A 48 9.79 -7.17 8.07
CA ARG A 48 10.77 -8.23 7.80
C ARG A 48 11.94 -7.73 6.95
N TRP A 49 11.70 -6.84 5.98
CA TRP A 49 12.79 -6.19 5.24
C TRP A 49 13.70 -5.40 6.16
N GLY A 50 13.12 -4.64 7.10
CA GLY A 50 13.89 -3.95 8.14
C GLY A 50 14.69 -4.91 9.01
N GLY A 51 14.12 -6.06 9.40
CA GLY A 51 14.83 -7.11 10.11
C GLY A 51 16.02 -7.66 9.32
N HIS A 52 15.86 -7.92 8.02
CA HIS A 52 16.99 -8.33 7.17
C HIS A 52 18.08 -7.27 7.06
N ILE A 53 17.69 -5.98 6.94
CA ILE A 53 18.66 -4.87 6.90
C ILE A 53 19.44 -4.81 8.22
N ILE A 54 18.79 -4.94 9.37
CA ILE A 54 19.45 -4.97 10.68
C ILE A 54 20.41 -6.17 10.81
N SER A 55 20.05 -7.32 10.26
CA SER A 55 20.93 -8.50 10.25
C SER A 55 22.27 -8.23 9.54
N TRP A 56 22.30 -7.36 8.53
CA TRP A 56 23.55 -6.98 7.85
C TRP A 56 24.51 -6.19 8.74
N PHE A 57 23.99 -5.57 9.81
CA PHE A 57 24.80 -4.87 10.81
C PHE A 57 25.25 -5.76 11.98
N GLY A 58 25.05 -7.09 11.87
CA GLY A 58 25.52 -8.05 12.86
C GLY A 58 24.58 -8.32 14.03
N TYR A 59 23.36 -7.78 14.02
CA TYR A 59 22.33 -8.11 15.00
C TYR A 59 21.62 -9.42 14.64
N THR A 60 20.99 -10.06 15.61
CA THR A 60 20.20 -11.30 15.49
C THR A 60 18.71 -11.05 15.69
N PRO A 61 18.03 -10.32 14.78
CA PRO A 61 16.62 -9.96 14.97
C PRO A 61 15.70 -11.19 15.00
N GLN A 62 16.13 -12.36 14.52
CA GLN A 62 15.38 -13.61 14.60
C GLN A 62 15.06 -14.01 16.04
N GLU A 63 15.87 -13.58 17.00
CA GLU A 63 15.69 -13.86 18.43
C GLU A 63 14.70 -12.91 19.11
N TRP A 64 14.36 -11.79 18.49
CA TRP A 64 13.44 -10.81 19.06
C TRP A 64 12.02 -11.34 19.05
N SER A 65 11.29 -11.12 20.15
CA SER A 65 9.92 -11.63 20.34
C SER A 65 8.99 -11.27 19.20
N TYR A 66 9.11 -10.06 18.67
CA TYR A 66 8.31 -9.62 17.54
C TYR A 66 8.56 -10.41 16.25
N PHE A 67 9.82 -10.69 15.91
CA PHE A 67 10.15 -11.47 14.73
C PHE A 67 9.86 -12.96 14.90
N LYS A 68 9.85 -13.47 16.14
CA LYS A 68 9.33 -14.81 16.44
C LYS A 68 7.82 -14.89 16.17
N LEU A 69 7.07 -13.82 16.52
CA LEU A 69 5.64 -13.72 16.27
C LEU A 69 5.28 -13.70 14.78
N ILE A 70 5.96 -12.84 13.99
CA ILE A 70 5.62 -12.66 12.57
C ILE A 70 6.40 -13.58 11.61
N GLY A 71 7.44 -14.27 12.10
CA GLY A 71 8.32 -15.13 11.33
C GLY A 71 9.25 -14.35 10.39
N LEU A 72 10.58 -14.34 10.67
CA LEU A 72 11.58 -13.68 9.82
C LEU A 72 12.28 -14.67 8.86
N ALA A 73 12.01 -15.97 8.98
CA ALA A 73 12.66 -17.00 8.17
C ALA A 73 12.46 -16.80 6.66
N GLY A 74 13.44 -17.20 5.86
CA GLY A 74 13.42 -17.09 4.40
C GLY A 74 13.69 -15.66 3.88
N THR A 75 13.51 -15.49 2.59
CA THR A 75 13.69 -14.22 1.88
C THR A 75 12.34 -13.65 1.43
N PRO A 76 12.27 -12.38 1.00
CA PRO A 76 11.05 -11.84 0.39
C PRO A 76 10.52 -12.65 -0.80
N PHE A 77 11.39 -13.41 -1.46
CA PHE A 77 11.00 -14.26 -2.58
C PHE A 77 10.32 -15.57 -2.13
N ASP A 78 10.55 -16.03 -0.92
CA ASP A 78 10.03 -17.30 -0.40
C ASP A 78 8.72 -17.13 0.39
N ARG A 79 8.34 -15.89 0.69
CA ARG A 79 7.16 -15.57 1.47
C ARG A 79 6.02 -15.07 0.57
N ILE A 80 4.79 -15.51 0.85
CA ILE A 80 3.59 -15.14 0.10
C ILE A 80 3.42 -13.61 0.05
N ASP A 81 3.57 -12.93 1.20
CA ASP A 81 3.46 -11.46 1.28
C ASP A 81 4.56 -10.77 0.47
N GLY A 82 5.79 -11.32 0.49
CA GLY A 82 6.94 -10.76 -0.22
C GLY A 82 6.76 -10.79 -1.73
N VAL A 83 6.44 -11.95 -2.29
CA VAL A 83 6.23 -12.09 -3.75
C VAL A 83 5.00 -11.32 -4.21
N MET A 84 3.94 -11.23 -3.38
CA MET A 84 2.75 -10.43 -3.67
C MET A 84 3.11 -8.94 -3.75
N ILE A 85 3.90 -8.40 -2.81
CA ILE A 85 4.34 -6.99 -2.83
C ILE A 85 5.20 -6.69 -4.05
N ILE A 86 6.14 -7.59 -4.38
CA ILE A 86 6.95 -7.45 -5.60
C ILE A 86 6.02 -7.41 -6.83
N GLY A 87 5.05 -8.32 -6.89
CA GLY A 87 4.00 -8.29 -7.91
C GLY A 87 3.25 -6.95 -7.96
N MET A 88 2.86 -6.39 -6.79
CA MET A 88 2.17 -5.10 -6.73
C MET A 88 3.03 -3.96 -7.29
N LEU A 89 4.31 -3.90 -6.95
CA LEU A 89 5.22 -2.88 -7.45
C LEU A 89 5.41 -3.02 -8.97
N LEU A 90 5.60 -4.25 -9.46
CA LEU A 90 5.72 -4.53 -10.89
C LEU A 90 4.43 -4.20 -11.65
N GLY A 91 3.26 -4.59 -11.12
CA GLY A 91 1.96 -4.30 -11.71
C GLY A 91 1.68 -2.80 -11.80
N ALA A 92 1.97 -2.06 -10.73
CA ALA A 92 1.85 -0.60 -10.72
C ALA A 92 2.82 0.06 -11.72
N LEU A 93 4.07 -0.41 -11.80
CA LEU A 93 5.06 0.10 -12.74
C LEU A 93 4.66 -0.18 -14.19
N CYS A 94 4.19 -1.39 -14.51
CA CYS A 94 3.67 -1.74 -15.84
C CYS A 94 2.53 -0.80 -16.24
N ALA A 95 1.54 -0.65 -15.36
CA ALA A 95 0.37 0.18 -15.62
C ALA A 95 0.77 1.65 -15.83
N ALA A 96 1.66 2.19 -15.00
CA ALA A 96 2.17 3.56 -15.12
C ALA A 96 2.97 3.79 -16.42
N LEU A 97 3.80 2.82 -16.82
CA LEU A 97 4.58 2.87 -18.07
C LEU A 97 3.68 2.83 -19.31
N TRP A 98 2.70 1.93 -19.34
CA TRP A 98 1.74 1.86 -20.47
C TRP A 98 0.89 3.12 -20.59
N ALA A 99 0.61 3.76 -19.47
CA ALA A 99 -0.09 5.04 -19.42
C ALA A 99 0.78 6.26 -19.74
N ASN A 100 2.07 6.09 -19.97
CA ASN A 100 3.02 7.20 -20.11
C ASN A 100 3.05 8.15 -18.90
N ASN A 101 2.83 7.61 -17.68
CA ASN A 101 2.74 8.37 -16.43
C ASN A 101 4.03 8.35 -15.59
N VAL A 102 5.04 7.60 -16.01
CA VAL A 102 6.31 7.52 -15.27
C VAL A 102 7.18 8.73 -15.58
N SER A 103 7.48 9.50 -14.55
CA SER A 103 8.42 10.63 -14.64
C SER A 103 9.04 10.91 -13.29
N LEU A 104 10.37 11.14 -13.26
CA LEU A 104 11.06 11.47 -12.02
C LEU A 104 10.60 12.86 -11.54
N ARG A 105 9.88 12.90 -10.43
CA ARG A 105 9.28 14.10 -9.84
C ARG A 105 9.86 14.35 -8.46
N TRP A 106 10.74 15.35 -8.39
CA TRP A 106 11.28 15.80 -7.11
C TRP A 106 10.30 16.73 -6.42
N PRO A 107 10.15 16.65 -5.10
CA PRO A 107 9.32 17.60 -4.36
C PRO A 107 9.92 19.00 -4.43
N THR A 108 9.06 20.00 -4.45
CA THR A 108 9.43 21.42 -4.53
C THR A 108 10.18 21.95 -3.30
N SER A 109 10.15 21.21 -2.20
CA SER A 109 10.74 21.59 -0.92
C SER A 109 11.33 20.40 -0.17
N ARG A 110 12.52 20.59 0.42
CA ARG A 110 13.15 19.60 1.34
C ARG A 110 12.26 19.29 2.56
N ARG A 111 11.46 20.27 3.01
CA ARG A 111 10.47 20.08 4.10
C ARG A 111 9.48 18.98 3.74
N ARG A 112 9.08 18.86 2.46
CA ARG A 112 8.17 17.81 2.01
C ARG A 112 8.78 16.42 2.12
N LEU A 113 10.09 16.27 1.86
CA LEU A 113 10.81 15.01 2.07
C LEU A 113 10.84 14.64 3.56
N LEU A 114 11.14 15.61 4.43
CA LEU A 114 11.15 15.38 5.88
C LEU A 114 9.76 15.00 6.41
N GLN A 115 8.71 15.68 5.94
CA GLN A 115 7.33 15.30 6.25
C GLN A 115 7.01 13.87 5.78
N GLY A 116 7.48 13.49 4.59
CA GLY A 116 7.35 12.14 4.08
C GLY A 116 8.03 11.10 4.95
N LEU A 117 9.27 11.38 5.37
CA LEU A 117 10.02 10.48 6.25
C LEU A 117 9.36 10.33 7.62
N ILE A 118 9.09 11.44 8.30
CA ILE A 118 8.48 11.44 9.64
C ILE A 118 7.07 10.81 9.59
N GLY A 119 6.26 11.22 8.61
CA GLY A 119 4.92 10.66 8.43
C GLY A 119 4.95 9.16 8.11
N GLY A 120 5.92 8.73 7.30
CA GLY A 120 6.17 7.30 7.01
C GLY A 120 6.57 6.52 8.25
N ILE A 121 7.48 7.06 9.09
CA ILE A 121 7.89 6.43 10.36
C ILE A 121 6.69 6.29 11.29
N ILE A 122 5.91 7.34 11.49
CA ILE A 122 4.72 7.31 12.36
C ILE A 122 3.68 6.32 11.82
N ALA A 123 3.45 6.30 10.49
CA ALA A 123 2.52 5.38 9.85
C ALA A 123 2.97 3.92 10.00
N GLY A 124 4.24 3.61 9.70
CA GLY A 124 4.80 2.28 9.84
C GLY A 124 4.78 1.77 11.28
N PHE A 125 5.13 2.64 12.24
CA PHE A 125 5.05 2.34 13.67
C PHE A 125 3.61 2.04 14.09
N GLY A 126 2.66 2.92 13.75
CA GLY A 126 1.25 2.76 14.07
C GLY A 126 0.65 1.49 13.46
N ALA A 127 0.94 1.22 12.18
CA ALA A 127 0.48 0.02 11.49
C ALA A 127 0.97 -1.26 12.17
N ARG A 128 2.25 -1.29 12.61
CA ARG A 128 2.80 -2.50 13.23
C ARG A 128 2.39 -2.67 14.68
N LEU A 129 2.22 -1.57 15.42
CA LEU A 129 1.66 -1.61 16.77
C LEU A 129 0.22 -2.14 16.76
N ALA A 130 -0.58 -1.76 15.77
CA ALA A 130 -1.96 -2.25 15.59
C ALA A 130 -2.04 -3.61 14.86
N MET A 131 -0.93 -4.25 14.49
CA MET A 131 -0.89 -5.48 13.69
C MET A 131 -1.62 -5.38 12.34
N GLY A 132 -1.70 -4.17 11.75
CA GLY A 132 -2.35 -3.99 10.46
C GLY A 132 -2.28 -2.56 9.94
N CYS A 133 -2.58 -2.38 8.67
CA CYS A 133 -2.68 -1.09 7.99
C CYS A 133 -4.07 -0.94 7.34
N ASN A 134 -4.27 0.09 6.56
CA ASN A 134 -5.52 0.27 5.81
C ASN A 134 -5.87 -0.89 4.86
N LEU A 135 -4.91 -1.69 4.42
CA LEU A 135 -5.18 -2.93 3.68
C LEU A 135 -5.47 -4.08 4.64
N ALA A 136 -4.51 -4.43 5.47
CA ALA A 136 -4.54 -5.62 6.31
C ALA A 136 -5.59 -5.56 7.43
N ALA A 137 -5.72 -4.42 8.12
CA ALA A 137 -6.71 -4.27 9.18
C ALA A 137 -8.05 -3.76 8.66
N PHE A 138 -8.06 -2.74 7.79
CA PHE A 138 -9.32 -2.14 7.36
C PHE A 138 -9.96 -2.93 6.20
N PHE A 139 -9.34 -2.89 4.98
CA PHE A 139 -9.98 -3.38 3.76
C PHE A 139 -10.14 -4.90 3.72
N THR A 140 -9.21 -5.66 4.30
CA THR A 140 -9.26 -7.13 4.35
C THR A 140 -9.47 -7.69 5.75
N GLY A 141 -9.10 -6.97 6.81
CA GLY A 141 -9.27 -7.42 8.20
C GLY A 141 -10.73 -7.39 8.67
N ILE A 142 -11.53 -6.41 8.24
CA ILE A 142 -12.97 -6.37 8.51
C ILE A 142 -13.67 -7.56 7.84
N PRO A 143 -13.43 -7.89 6.56
CA PRO A 143 -13.90 -9.12 5.93
C PRO A 143 -13.51 -10.42 6.62
N MET A 144 -12.42 -10.45 7.39
CA MET A 144 -12.05 -11.58 8.24
C MET A 144 -12.85 -11.66 9.55
N PHE A 145 -13.81 -10.75 9.77
CA PHE A 145 -14.62 -10.63 10.98
C PHE A 145 -13.82 -10.37 12.25
N SER A 146 -12.65 -9.76 12.14
CA SER A 146 -11.80 -9.44 13.27
C SER A 146 -12.23 -8.12 13.93
N LEU A 147 -12.55 -8.15 15.22
CA LEU A 147 -13.01 -6.98 15.98
C LEU A 147 -11.95 -5.87 16.04
N HIS A 148 -10.66 -6.25 16.14
CA HIS A 148 -9.54 -5.30 16.14
C HIS A 148 -9.56 -4.38 14.90
N ALA A 149 -10.01 -4.92 13.76
CA ALA A 149 -10.06 -4.22 12.49
C ALA A 149 -11.05 -3.04 12.52
N TRP A 150 -12.18 -3.20 13.17
CA TRP A 150 -13.16 -2.13 13.40
C TRP A 150 -12.61 -1.04 14.31
N ALA A 151 -11.97 -1.42 15.41
CA ALA A 151 -11.33 -0.48 16.33
C ALA A 151 -10.21 0.31 15.62
N PHE A 152 -9.37 -0.38 14.86
CA PHE A 152 -8.31 0.24 14.04
C PHE A 152 -8.89 1.22 13.02
N MET A 153 -9.94 0.85 12.30
CA MET A 153 -10.59 1.71 11.30
C MET A 153 -11.08 3.02 11.93
N LEU A 154 -11.84 2.93 13.01
CA LEU A 154 -12.38 4.11 13.71
C LEU A 154 -11.25 4.99 14.25
N ALA A 155 -10.24 4.39 14.86
CA ALA A 155 -9.07 5.09 15.37
C ALA A 155 -8.27 5.77 14.23
N THR A 156 -8.12 5.11 13.08
CA THR A 156 -7.44 5.68 11.90
C THR A 156 -8.21 6.87 11.33
N VAL A 157 -9.53 6.82 11.25
CA VAL A 157 -10.35 7.96 10.79
C VAL A 157 -10.21 9.16 11.73
N GLY A 158 -10.24 8.93 13.05
CA GLY A 158 -9.97 9.96 14.06
C GLY A 158 -8.55 10.51 13.98
N GLY A 159 -7.56 9.63 13.85
CA GLY A 159 -6.15 10.00 13.66
C GLY A 159 -5.92 10.81 12.38
N ALA A 160 -6.58 10.45 11.28
CA ALA A 160 -6.53 11.21 10.04
C ALA A 160 -7.10 12.63 10.20
N TRP A 161 -8.17 12.79 10.95
CA TRP A 161 -8.71 14.13 11.28
C TRP A 161 -7.67 14.96 12.04
N VAL A 162 -7.03 14.39 13.08
CA VAL A 162 -5.95 15.06 13.81
C VAL A 162 -4.79 15.40 12.87
N GLY A 163 -4.38 14.46 12.02
CA GLY A 163 -3.34 14.66 11.01
C GLY A 163 -3.64 15.82 10.06
N VAL A 164 -4.90 15.96 9.61
CA VAL A 164 -5.34 17.12 8.79
C VAL A 164 -5.15 18.42 9.57
N LYS A 165 -5.55 18.48 10.83
CA LYS A 165 -5.36 19.68 11.67
C LYS A 165 -3.87 20.03 11.83
N ILE A 166 -3.02 19.03 12.06
CA ILE A 166 -1.55 19.20 12.15
C ILE A 166 -1.00 19.77 10.84
N CYS A 167 -1.38 19.22 9.69
CA CYS A 167 -0.90 19.67 8.38
C CYS A 167 -1.39 21.08 8.00
N LEU A 168 -2.45 21.56 8.62
CA LEU A 168 -2.98 22.93 8.43
C LEU A 168 -2.24 23.97 9.26
N LEU A 169 -1.38 23.59 10.20
CA LEU A 169 -0.58 24.53 10.98
C LEU A 169 0.35 25.37 10.08
N PRO A 170 0.48 26.69 10.31
CA PRO A 170 1.20 27.60 9.41
C PRO A 170 2.65 27.17 9.14
N TRP A 171 3.35 26.62 10.13
CA TRP A 171 4.75 26.22 10.03
C TRP A 171 4.96 24.89 9.26
N LEU A 172 3.89 24.07 9.10
CA LEU A 172 3.93 22.83 8.31
C LEU A 172 3.42 23.03 6.88
N ARG A 173 2.75 24.14 6.60
CA ARG A 173 2.28 24.44 5.24
C ARG A 173 3.48 24.66 4.34
N THR A 174 3.56 23.88 3.28
CA THR A 174 4.50 24.12 2.19
C THR A 174 3.90 25.19 1.26
N PRO A 175 4.58 26.30 0.98
CA PRO A 175 4.07 27.29 0.05
C PRO A 175 3.86 26.64 -1.33
N LEU A 176 2.69 26.84 -1.91
CA LEU A 176 2.39 26.42 -3.28
C LEU A 176 3.29 27.21 -4.22
N LYS A 177 4.36 26.60 -4.68
CA LYS A 177 5.10 27.13 -5.84
C LYS A 177 4.34 26.65 -7.08
N VAL A 178 3.53 27.52 -7.65
CA VAL A 178 2.97 27.31 -8.99
C VAL A 178 4.15 27.44 -9.94
N GLY A 179 4.73 26.28 -10.31
CA GLY A 179 5.75 26.25 -11.37
C GLY A 179 5.05 26.64 -12.67
N SER A 180 5.60 27.62 -13.36
CA SER A 180 5.18 27.94 -14.71
C SER A 180 5.47 26.75 -15.63
N GLN A 181 4.53 25.86 -15.79
CA GLN A 181 4.54 24.82 -16.84
C GLN A 181 3.98 25.35 -18.16
N ALA A 182 3.84 26.66 -18.30
CA ALA A 182 3.35 27.29 -19.53
C ALA A 182 4.24 27.05 -20.76
N SER A 183 5.52 26.69 -20.57
CA SER A 183 6.43 26.39 -21.68
C SER A 183 6.23 25.01 -22.32
N SER A 184 5.44 24.11 -21.72
CA SER A 184 5.21 22.74 -22.25
C SER A 184 3.97 22.63 -23.15
N LEU A 185 3.12 23.65 -23.22
CA LEU A 185 1.93 23.63 -24.10
C LEU A 185 2.27 23.70 -25.60
N PHE A 186 3.47 24.14 -25.93
CA PHE A 186 4.03 24.12 -27.29
C PHE A 186 5.27 23.24 -27.42
N GLY A 187 5.45 22.30 -26.48
CA GLY A 187 6.58 21.39 -26.45
C GLY A 187 6.51 20.37 -27.59
N ASP A 188 7.69 20.03 -28.08
CA ASP A 188 8.02 19.03 -29.08
C ASP A 188 7.07 17.82 -29.07
N VAL A 189 6.10 17.82 -29.99
CA VAL A 189 5.10 16.74 -30.16
C VAL A 189 5.80 15.43 -30.49
N GLU A 190 6.91 15.50 -31.22
CA GLU A 190 7.67 14.33 -31.65
C GLU A 190 8.44 13.70 -30.47
N GLY A 191 9.05 14.51 -29.61
CA GLY A 191 9.68 14.07 -28.37
C GLY A 191 8.68 13.45 -27.40
N THR A 192 7.49 14.02 -27.30
CA THR A 192 6.39 13.47 -26.47
C THR A 192 5.93 12.10 -27.00
N ARG A 193 5.77 11.96 -28.31
CA ARG A 193 5.39 10.71 -28.98
C ARG A 193 6.47 9.63 -28.84
N ARG A 194 7.75 10.01 -28.99
CA ARG A 194 8.91 9.11 -28.80
C ARG A 194 8.99 8.61 -27.35
N ARG A 195 8.78 9.50 -26.38
CA ARG A 195 8.75 9.15 -24.96
C ARG A 195 7.60 8.17 -24.65
N ALA A 196 6.39 8.42 -25.17
CA ALA A 196 5.25 7.53 -24.99
C ALA A 196 5.49 6.15 -25.59
N SER A 197 6.13 6.07 -26.77
CA SER A 197 6.51 4.80 -27.39
C SER A 197 7.58 4.06 -26.58
N LEU A 198 8.59 4.77 -26.04
CA LEU A 198 9.62 4.19 -25.19
C LEU A 198 9.04 3.62 -23.89
N GLN A 199 8.19 4.38 -23.20
CA GLN A 199 7.56 3.92 -21.96
C GLN A 199 6.66 2.69 -22.22
N ALA A 200 5.91 2.68 -23.32
CA ALA A 200 5.09 1.52 -23.69
C ALA A 200 5.96 0.26 -23.92
N ARG A 201 7.11 0.38 -24.59
CA ARG A 201 8.05 -0.74 -24.78
C ARG A 201 8.66 -1.21 -23.46
N LEU A 202 9.07 -0.27 -22.60
CA LEU A 202 9.57 -0.59 -21.26
C LEU A 202 8.50 -1.27 -20.41
N GLY A 203 7.24 -0.81 -20.47
CA GLY A 203 6.10 -1.44 -19.79
C GLY A 203 5.88 -2.87 -20.24
N THR A 204 6.00 -3.13 -21.54
CA THR A 204 5.92 -4.51 -22.08
C THR A 204 7.11 -5.35 -21.58
N GLY A 205 8.32 -4.80 -21.54
CA GLY A 205 9.49 -5.48 -20.98
C GLY A 205 9.31 -5.86 -19.51
N VAL A 206 8.80 -4.91 -18.69
CA VAL A 206 8.49 -5.17 -17.27
C VAL A 206 7.37 -6.22 -17.14
N ALA A 207 6.35 -6.20 -18.01
CA ALA A 207 5.30 -7.22 -18.00
C ALA A 207 5.84 -8.62 -18.31
N VAL A 208 6.74 -8.74 -19.28
CA VAL A 208 7.41 -10.03 -19.60
C VAL A 208 8.23 -10.51 -18.41
N LEU A 209 9.01 -9.63 -17.77
CA LEU A 209 9.77 -9.98 -16.57
C LEU A 209 8.85 -10.39 -15.41
N ALA A 210 7.71 -9.71 -15.23
CA ALA A 210 6.74 -10.05 -14.21
C ALA A 210 6.07 -11.41 -14.46
N ILE A 211 5.75 -11.73 -15.72
CA ILE A 211 5.22 -13.04 -16.11
C ILE A 211 6.29 -14.13 -15.92
N ALA A 212 7.54 -13.88 -16.31
CA ALA A 212 8.66 -14.80 -16.08
C ALA A 212 8.89 -15.04 -14.57
N PHE A 213 8.80 -13.98 -13.75
CA PHE A 213 8.87 -14.09 -12.30
C PHE A 213 7.71 -14.93 -11.74
N ALA A 214 6.48 -14.71 -12.22
CA ALA A 214 5.34 -15.54 -11.84
C ALA A 214 5.54 -17.01 -12.22
N ALA A 215 5.98 -17.28 -13.44
CA ALA A 215 6.26 -18.63 -13.93
C ALA A 215 7.33 -19.33 -13.06
N TRP A 216 8.42 -18.64 -12.74
CA TRP A 216 9.44 -19.15 -11.83
C TRP A 216 8.90 -19.48 -10.44
N ARG A 217 7.98 -18.66 -9.92
CA ARG A 217 7.36 -18.94 -8.61
C ARG A 217 6.32 -20.06 -8.68
N PHE A 218 5.62 -20.22 -9.81
CA PHE A 218 4.74 -21.39 -10.03
C PHE A 218 5.49 -22.71 -10.03
N ASP A 219 6.70 -22.73 -10.56
CA ASP A 219 7.57 -23.92 -10.54
C ASP A 219 7.90 -24.36 -9.10
N THR A 220 8.01 -23.39 -8.17
CA THR A 220 8.27 -23.68 -6.76
C THR A 220 6.99 -24.01 -5.98
N SER A 221 5.91 -23.25 -6.17
CA SER A 221 4.63 -23.43 -5.46
C SER A 221 3.51 -22.70 -6.18
N LEU A 222 2.37 -23.39 -6.37
CA LEU A 222 1.14 -22.80 -6.90
C LEU A 222 0.75 -21.53 -6.13
N VAL A 223 0.83 -21.56 -4.79
CA VAL A 223 0.45 -20.45 -3.92
C VAL A 223 1.34 -19.22 -4.16
N LEU A 224 2.66 -19.41 -4.29
CA LEU A 224 3.59 -18.32 -4.55
C LEU A 224 3.38 -17.71 -5.96
N GLY A 225 3.16 -18.54 -6.97
CA GLY A 225 2.85 -18.06 -8.32
C GLY A 225 1.55 -17.27 -8.36
N MET A 226 0.49 -17.78 -7.71
CA MET A 226 -0.78 -17.06 -7.57
C MET A 226 -0.61 -15.75 -6.81
N ALA A 227 0.19 -15.71 -5.74
CA ALA A 227 0.46 -14.48 -5.00
C ALA A 227 1.12 -13.40 -5.87
N VAL A 228 2.03 -13.77 -6.79
CA VAL A 228 2.59 -12.83 -7.77
C VAL A 228 1.50 -12.30 -8.70
N LEU A 229 0.64 -13.16 -9.26
CA LEU A 229 -0.44 -12.75 -10.18
C LEU A 229 -1.43 -11.81 -9.50
N PHE A 230 -1.86 -12.13 -8.27
CA PHE A 230 -2.71 -11.22 -7.50
C PHE A 230 -1.99 -9.91 -7.18
N GLY A 231 -0.70 -9.96 -6.86
CA GLY A 231 0.11 -8.75 -6.69
C GLY A 231 0.09 -7.87 -7.94
N LEU A 232 0.34 -8.43 -9.13
CA LEU A 232 0.27 -7.71 -10.41
C LEU A 232 -1.10 -7.07 -10.61
N LEU A 233 -2.17 -7.81 -10.35
CA LEU A 233 -3.55 -7.32 -10.45
C LEU A 233 -3.81 -6.17 -9.47
N PHE A 234 -3.47 -6.34 -8.20
CA PHE A 234 -3.63 -5.30 -7.18
C PHE A 234 -2.86 -4.04 -7.55
N GLY A 235 -1.59 -4.18 -7.93
CA GLY A 235 -0.74 -3.06 -8.34
C GLY A 235 -1.31 -2.30 -9.53
N GLY A 236 -1.76 -3.00 -10.57
CA GLY A 236 -2.39 -2.42 -11.75
C GLY A 236 -3.69 -1.69 -11.43
N LEU A 237 -4.57 -2.30 -10.63
CA LEU A 237 -5.85 -1.71 -10.24
C LEU A 237 -5.66 -0.43 -9.39
N ILE A 238 -4.78 -0.46 -8.38
CA ILE A 238 -4.55 0.72 -7.52
C ILE A 238 -3.92 1.87 -8.28
N GLU A 239 -3.03 1.58 -9.23
CA GLU A 239 -2.38 2.61 -10.05
C GLU A 239 -3.38 3.20 -11.05
N ARG A 240 -4.11 2.37 -11.81
CA ARG A 240 -5.07 2.86 -12.81
C ARG A 240 -6.24 3.63 -12.20
N ALA A 241 -6.69 3.28 -11.02
CA ALA A 241 -7.77 3.98 -10.33
C ALA A 241 -7.28 4.99 -9.28
N GLN A 242 -5.95 5.19 -9.13
CA GLN A 242 -5.34 6.13 -8.18
C GLN A 242 -5.88 5.96 -6.75
N ILE A 243 -6.04 4.70 -6.32
CA ILE A 243 -6.67 4.38 -5.04
C ILE A 243 -5.72 4.70 -3.89
N CYS A 244 -6.15 5.61 -3.03
CA CYS A 244 -5.43 6.00 -1.82
C CYS A 244 -6.41 6.23 -0.67
N PHE A 245 -6.32 5.41 0.37
CA PHE A 245 -7.19 5.52 1.56
C PHE A 245 -6.97 6.83 2.31
N THR A 246 -5.74 7.36 2.33
CA THR A 246 -5.46 8.69 2.89
C THR A 246 -6.25 9.77 2.17
N SER A 247 -6.28 9.73 0.83
CA SER A 247 -7.05 10.71 0.06
C SER A 247 -8.53 10.60 0.37
N ALA A 248 -9.07 9.38 0.46
CA ALA A 248 -10.47 9.17 0.82
C ALA A 248 -10.81 9.73 2.21
N ALA A 249 -9.99 9.44 3.24
CA ALA A 249 -10.20 9.97 4.58
C ALA A 249 -10.02 11.49 4.66
N ARG A 250 -8.95 12.03 4.04
CA ARG A 250 -8.68 13.46 4.01
C ARG A 250 -9.80 14.24 3.31
N ASP A 251 -10.26 13.75 2.16
CA ASP A 251 -11.25 14.45 1.34
C ASP A 251 -12.62 14.51 2.03
N LEU A 252 -12.96 13.54 2.88
CA LEU A 252 -14.11 13.61 3.77
C LEU A 252 -14.04 14.85 4.68
N TRP A 253 -12.88 15.11 5.28
CA TRP A 253 -12.69 16.18 6.26
C TRP A 253 -12.39 17.55 5.63
N THR A 254 -11.85 17.59 4.41
CA THR A 254 -11.42 18.85 3.77
C THR A 254 -12.40 19.37 2.73
N THR A 255 -13.01 18.49 1.94
CA THR A 255 -13.86 18.87 0.80
C THR A 255 -15.25 18.27 0.84
N GLY A 256 -15.53 17.37 1.79
CA GLY A 256 -16.80 16.64 1.88
C GLY A 256 -17.02 15.62 0.74
N ARG A 257 -15.97 15.29 -0.03
CA ARG A 257 -16.08 14.30 -1.12
C ARG A 257 -16.16 12.89 -0.57
N THR A 258 -17.28 12.19 -0.82
CA THR A 258 -17.56 10.85 -0.29
C THR A 258 -17.32 9.73 -1.28
N ARG A 259 -17.12 10.02 -2.57
CA ARG A 259 -17.09 9.02 -3.65
C ARG A 259 -16.05 7.91 -3.44
N ALA A 260 -14.84 8.27 -3.00
CA ALA A 260 -13.78 7.29 -2.75
C ALA A 260 -14.07 6.46 -1.48
N ALA A 261 -14.56 7.10 -0.42
CA ALA A 261 -14.96 6.42 0.81
C ALA A 261 -16.10 5.42 0.56
N TYR A 262 -17.13 5.83 -0.19
CA TYR A 262 -18.22 4.94 -0.60
C TYR A 262 -17.72 3.74 -1.42
N GLY A 263 -16.79 3.98 -2.35
CA GLY A 263 -16.18 2.90 -3.12
C GLY A 263 -15.41 1.91 -2.25
N ILE A 264 -14.67 2.38 -1.24
CA ILE A 264 -13.95 1.54 -0.27
C ILE A 264 -14.94 0.69 0.52
N LEU A 265 -16.01 1.28 1.04
CA LEU A 265 -17.04 0.55 1.79
C LEU A 265 -17.74 -0.52 0.93
N LEU A 266 -18.05 -0.20 -0.33
CA LEU A 266 -18.67 -1.16 -1.24
C LEU A 266 -17.70 -2.30 -1.60
N GLY A 267 -16.45 -1.98 -1.93
CA GLY A 267 -15.43 -3.00 -2.18
C GLY A 267 -15.19 -3.93 -0.99
N MET A 268 -15.19 -3.35 0.22
CA MET A 268 -15.09 -4.11 1.45
C MET A 268 -16.33 -4.98 1.71
N ALA A 269 -17.54 -4.49 1.44
CA ALA A 269 -18.76 -5.29 1.56
C ALA A 269 -18.73 -6.50 0.62
N VAL A 270 -18.27 -6.31 -0.62
CA VAL A 270 -18.06 -7.41 -1.57
C VAL A 270 -17.01 -8.39 -1.06
N ALA A 271 -15.91 -7.88 -0.52
CA ALA A 271 -14.88 -8.73 0.11
C ALA A 271 -15.44 -9.53 1.30
N CYS A 272 -16.33 -8.94 2.13
CA CYS A 272 -16.98 -9.66 3.23
C CYS A 272 -17.77 -10.87 2.74
N VAL A 273 -18.57 -10.72 1.68
CA VAL A 273 -19.34 -11.83 1.10
C VAL A 273 -18.43 -12.94 0.60
N GLY A 274 -17.40 -12.60 -0.18
CA GLY A 274 -16.48 -13.59 -0.72
C GLY A 274 -15.62 -14.27 0.35
N THR A 275 -15.13 -13.50 1.32
CA THR A 275 -14.34 -14.03 2.44
C THR A 275 -15.19 -14.93 3.35
N PHE A 276 -16.45 -14.54 3.62
CA PHE A 276 -17.41 -15.39 4.34
C PHE A 276 -17.59 -16.73 3.63
N GLY A 277 -17.79 -16.71 2.30
CA GLY A 277 -17.89 -17.94 1.50
C GLY A 277 -16.64 -18.82 1.63
N ALA A 278 -15.43 -18.23 1.57
CA ALA A 278 -14.19 -18.99 1.75
C ALA A 278 -14.07 -19.60 3.16
N ILE A 279 -14.45 -18.85 4.21
CA ILE A 279 -14.46 -19.35 5.59
C ILE A 279 -15.48 -20.49 5.75
N ALA A 280 -16.67 -20.36 5.17
CA ALA A 280 -17.69 -21.42 5.18
C ALA A 280 -17.21 -22.70 4.47
N LEU A 281 -16.30 -22.58 3.52
CA LEU A 281 -15.64 -23.71 2.84
C LEU A 281 -14.40 -24.24 3.57
N GLY A 282 -14.09 -23.73 4.77
CA GLY A 282 -13.02 -24.24 5.64
C GLY A 282 -11.74 -23.41 5.67
N ALA A 283 -11.69 -22.23 5.02
CA ALA A 283 -10.54 -21.34 5.15
C ALA A 283 -10.49 -20.72 6.56
N SER A 284 -9.29 -20.70 7.18
CA SER A 284 -9.10 -20.16 8.53
C SER A 284 -8.87 -18.65 8.49
N PRO A 285 -9.76 -17.81 9.08
CA PRO A 285 -9.59 -16.37 9.08
C PRO A 285 -8.41 -15.94 9.97
N LYS A 286 -7.70 -14.88 9.58
CA LYS A 286 -6.65 -14.24 10.37
C LYS A 286 -7.30 -13.24 11.34
N ILE A 287 -7.49 -13.62 12.57
CA ILE A 287 -8.07 -12.78 13.62
C ILE A 287 -6.95 -12.31 14.55
N PHE A 288 -6.94 -11.03 14.86
CA PHE A 288 -6.03 -10.43 15.82
C PHE A 288 -6.79 -9.96 17.06
N TRP A 289 -6.08 -9.89 18.20
CA TRP A 289 -6.68 -9.42 19.44
C TRP A 289 -7.01 -7.92 19.38
N MET A 290 -8.10 -7.53 20.00
CA MET A 290 -8.48 -6.14 20.16
C MET A 290 -7.97 -5.65 21.53
N GLY A 291 -7.02 -4.71 21.49
CA GLY A 291 -6.46 -4.09 22.69
C GLY A 291 -6.18 -2.60 22.48
N PRO A 292 -5.66 -1.91 23.51
CA PRO A 292 -5.25 -0.51 23.42
C PRO A 292 -4.26 -0.24 22.29
N ASN A 293 -3.44 -1.23 21.95
CA ASN A 293 -2.49 -1.19 20.83
C ASN A 293 -3.19 -0.96 19.49
N ALA A 294 -4.36 -1.56 19.24
CA ALA A 294 -5.11 -1.37 18.00
C ALA A 294 -5.62 0.07 17.87
N ILE A 295 -6.09 0.67 18.96
CA ILE A 295 -6.59 2.04 19.00
C ILE A 295 -5.42 3.02 18.87
N LEU A 296 -4.39 2.89 19.72
CA LEU A 296 -3.22 3.78 19.68
C LEU A 296 -2.50 3.70 18.34
N GLY A 297 -2.26 2.48 17.85
CA GLY A 297 -1.64 2.25 16.55
C GLY A 297 -2.48 2.80 15.41
N GLY A 298 -3.80 2.67 15.46
CA GLY A 298 -4.72 3.24 14.48
C GLY A 298 -4.67 4.77 14.45
N VAL A 299 -4.65 5.44 15.61
CA VAL A 299 -4.51 6.91 15.70
C VAL A 299 -3.18 7.36 15.12
N LEU A 300 -2.07 6.73 15.53
CA LEU A 300 -0.73 7.05 15.00
C LEU A 300 -0.66 6.81 13.49
N PHE A 301 -1.20 5.68 13.01
CA PHE A 301 -1.29 5.39 11.60
C PHE A 301 -2.05 6.47 10.83
N GLY A 302 -3.24 6.87 11.33
CA GLY A 302 -4.06 7.91 10.72
C GLY A 302 -3.34 9.25 10.61
N ILE A 303 -2.65 9.69 11.68
CA ILE A 303 -1.81 10.90 11.67
C ILE A 303 -0.69 10.74 10.65
N GLY A 304 0.05 9.63 10.70
CA GLY A 304 1.22 9.36 9.88
C GLY A 304 0.92 9.41 8.39
N ILE A 305 -0.14 8.73 7.93
CA ILE A 305 -0.50 8.70 6.50
C ILE A 305 -0.92 10.06 5.95
N VAL A 306 -1.52 10.92 6.78
CA VAL A 306 -1.89 12.29 6.37
C VAL A 306 -0.65 13.17 6.29
N VAL A 307 0.24 13.12 7.28
CA VAL A 307 1.52 13.86 7.27
C VAL A 307 2.40 13.41 6.11
N ALA A 308 2.51 12.11 5.86
CA ALA A 308 3.23 11.54 4.72
C ALA A 308 2.58 11.93 3.37
N GLY A 309 1.27 12.14 3.35
CA GLY A 309 0.48 12.42 2.14
C GLY A 309 0.12 11.17 1.34
N GLY A 310 0.25 9.99 1.92
CA GLY A 310 -0.09 8.71 1.30
C GLY A 310 -0.07 7.57 2.31
N CYS A 311 -0.98 6.62 2.15
CA CYS A 311 -0.98 5.35 2.86
C CYS A 311 -0.13 4.32 2.10
N GLU A 312 -0.12 3.07 2.55
CA GLU A 312 0.67 1.99 1.93
C GLU A 312 0.36 1.82 0.44
N THR A 313 -0.90 1.75 0.06
CA THR A 313 -1.27 1.71 -1.36
C THR A 313 -0.82 2.99 -2.07
N GLY A 314 -1.07 4.14 -1.45
CA GLY A 314 -0.82 5.44 -2.04
C GLY A 314 0.65 5.73 -2.32
N TRP A 315 1.57 5.34 -1.41
CA TRP A 315 2.98 5.54 -1.64
C TRP A 315 3.55 4.54 -2.66
N MET A 316 3.10 3.28 -2.63
CA MET A 316 3.63 2.23 -3.51
C MET A 316 3.46 2.57 -4.99
N TYR A 317 2.23 2.87 -5.45
CA TYR A 317 2.04 3.16 -6.87
C TYR A 317 2.66 4.50 -7.28
N ARG A 318 2.61 5.52 -6.43
CA ARG A 318 3.22 6.83 -6.72
C ARG A 318 4.74 6.79 -6.76
N ALA A 319 5.36 5.93 -5.95
CA ALA A 319 6.78 5.65 -6.06
C ALA A 319 7.12 5.05 -7.44
N MET A 320 6.29 4.13 -7.94
CA MET A 320 6.45 3.54 -9.28
C MET A 320 6.19 4.53 -10.41
N GLU A 321 5.35 5.54 -10.20
CA GLU A 321 5.20 6.68 -11.11
C GLU A 321 6.43 7.63 -11.12
N GLY A 322 7.43 7.41 -10.25
CA GLY A 322 8.65 8.20 -10.15
C GLY A 322 8.56 9.41 -9.21
N GLN A 323 7.59 9.46 -8.31
CA GLN A 323 7.49 10.51 -7.31
C GLN A 323 8.44 10.25 -6.13
N VAL A 324 9.61 10.90 -6.10
CA VAL A 324 10.69 10.67 -5.13
C VAL A 324 10.24 10.81 -3.67
N HIS A 325 9.31 11.72 -3.40
CA HIS A 325 8.74 11.88 -2.07
C HIS A 325 8.21 10.55 -1.49
N PHE A 326 7.54 9.75 -2.32
CA PHE A 326 6.93 8.50 -1.86
C PHE A 326 7.92 7.35 -1.67
N TRP A 327 9.09 7.39 -2.31
CA TRP A 327 10.20 6.52 -1.93
C TRP A 327 10.66 6.79 -0.50
N VAL A 328 10.75 8.06 -0.12
CA VAL A 328 11.12 8.47 1.25
C VAL A 328 10.05 8.04 2.26
N VAL A 329 8.76 8.12 1.89
CA VAL A 329 7.66 7.59 2.72
C VAL A 329 7.81 6.09 2.93
N GLY A 330 8.12 5.32 1.90
CA GLY A 330 8.34 3.87 1.98
C GLY A 330 9.51 3.53 2.91
N VAL A 331 10.64 4.23 2.80
CA VAL A 331 11.78 4.09 3.73
C VAL A 331 11.36 4.38 5.16
N GLY A 332 10.63 5.47 5.38
CA GLY A 332 10.09 5.82 6.70
C GLY A 332 9.18 4.70 7.25
N ASN A 333 8.35 4.11 6.41
CA ASN A 333 7.45 3.02 6.80
C ASN A 333 8.23 1.76 7.27
N VAL A 334 9.28 1.38 6.54
CA VAL A 334 10.18 0.28 6.95
C VAL A 334 10.83 0.59 8.29
N ILE A 335 11.37 1.80 8.48
CA ILE A 335 11.99 2.22 9.74
C ILE A 335 10.96 2.16 10.88
N GLY A 336 9.78 2.74 10.70
CA GLY A 336 8.72 2.79 11.71
C GLY A 336 8.27 1.39 12.14
N GLY A 337 8.04 0.49 11.19
CA GLY A 337 7.70 -0.90 11.47
C GLY A 337 8.80 -1.64 12.22
N THR A 338 10.05 -1.38 11.87
CA THR A 338 11.22 -1.99 12.52
C THR A 338 11.40 -1.49 13.94
N LEU A 339 11.13 -0.21 14.20
CA LEU A 339 11.17 0.36 15.57
C LEU A 339 10.17 -0.35 16.49
N VAL A 340 8.98 -0.71 16.01
CA VAL A 340 8.05 -1.52 16.80
C VAL A 340 8.67 -2.87 17.17
N ALA A 341 9.35 -3.51 16.22
CA ALA A 341 9.99 -4.80 16.49
C ALA A 341 11.11 -4.69 17.55
N VAL A 342 11.87 -3.59 17.55
CA VAL A 342 12.92 -3.31 18.55
C VAL A 342 12.33 -3.10 19.94
N TYR A 343 11.24 -2.34 20.04
CA TYR A 343 10.65 -1.94 21.32
C TYR A 343 9.45 -2.81 21.73
N TRP A 344 9.20 -3.92 21.02
CA TRP A 344 8.00 -4.73 21.20
C TRP A 344 7.80 -5.23 22.63
N ASP A 345 8.85 -5.74 23.28
CA ASP A 345 8.73 -6.32 24.61
C ASP A 345 8.38 -5.25 25.67
N GLN A 346 8.93 -4.02 25.50
CA GLN A 346 8.61 -2.90 26.37
C GLN A 346 7.19 -2.36 26.13
N LEU A 347 6.77 -2.28 24.87
CA LEU A 347 5.40 -1.89 24.49
C LEU A 347 4.39 -2.96 24.91
N GLY A 348 4.75 -4.24 24.78
CA GLY A 348 3.92 -5.38 25.16
C GLY A 348 3.55 -5.38 26.63
N THR A 349 4.56 -5.16 27.52
CA THR A 349 4.33 -5.06 28.96
C THR A 349 3.49 -3.84 29.34
N SER A 350 3.71 -2.68 28.68
CA SER A 350 2.99 -1.44 28.96
C SER A 350 1.55 -1.44 28.48
N LEU A 351 1.25 -2.12 27.38
CA LEU A 351 -0.06 -2.15 26.73
C LEU A 351 -0.87 -3.40 27.07
N ALA A 352 -0.37 -4.24 28.02
CA ALA A 352 -1.01 -5.47 28.46
C ALA A 352 -1.53 -6.31 27.26
N LEU A 353 -0.63 -6.53 26.27
CA LEU A 353 -0.97 -7.34 25.11
C LEU A 353 -1.17 -8.79 25.55
N PRO A 354 -2.40 -9.31 25.59
CA PRO A 354 -2.59 -10.71 25.85
C PRO A 354 -2.08 -11.48 24.65
N TYR A 355 -1.13 -12.37 24.89
CA TYR A 355 -0.84 -13.43 23.94
C TYR A 355 -1.95 -14.46 24.04
N PRO A 356 -2.47 -14.96 22.90
CA PRO A 356 -3.26 -16.16 22.92
C PRO A 356 -2.40 -17.36 23.29
#